data_b3968b286a30956d56e4bf87a735770f
#
_entry.id   b3968b286a30956d56e4bf87a735770f
#
_cell.length_a   1.000
_cell.length_b   1.000
_cell.length_c   1.000
_cell.angle_alpha   90.00
_cell.angle_beta   90.00
_cell.angle_gamma   90.00
#
_symmetry.space_group_name_H-M   'P 1'
#
loop_
_entity.id
_entity.type
_entity.pdbx_description
1 polymer ?
#
loop_
_entity_poly.entity_id
_entity_poly.type
_entity_poly.pdbx_seq_one_letter_code
_entity_poly.pdbx_strand_id
1 'polypeptide(L)'
;MSNQDHQSHDGQASAQDAQGNAAHNEEPPKPSPLKNPKVKWTLIVVGLLVVVLLALWLAYYLIKGRYMQSTNNAYLQADSVAVAPRVSGYVTKVMVGDNQIVEAGQPLLQIDDRTYQATLQQAEAAIAARQADIAAATANVSGQESSLVQARSQVTSAAASLKFAQAEVKRFAPLAASGADTHEHQESLQHELARARAQYDAAQAQAKGAQSQILASNAQLEQAQAGVKQATADADQARVAVEDTLLTSRIRGRVGDKTVQVGQFLGAGTRTMTIVPQQSLYLVANFKETQVGLMRPGQPAEIEVDALSGVKLHGKIESLSPGTGSQFALLPPENATGNFTKVVQRIPVRIRVLAGDEARKVLVPGMSVEVTVDTRSAKDAKQRAEEESDRVQAQERAR
;
A
#
# COMPACT_ATOMS: atom_id res chain seq x y z
N MET A 1 -5.69 42.87 -57.97
CA MET A 1 -6.86 43.15 -58.81
C MET A 1 -7.89 43.66 -57.84
N SER A 2 -7.96 44.97 -57.73
CA SER A 2 -8.87 45.88 -58.47
C SER A 2 -10.22 45.87 -57.72
N ASN A 3 -10.79 46.90 -57.26
CA ASN A 3 -10.74 48.35 -57.40
C ASN A 3 -11.85 48.82 -56.42
N GLN A 4 -11.66 49.90 -55.65
CA GLN A 4 -12.03 51.32 -55.96
C GLN A 4 -13.54 51.47 -56.10
N ASP A 5 -14.19 52.46 -55.71
CA ASP A 5 -13.92 53.83 -55.26
C ASP A 5 -15.25 54.50 -54.94
N HIS A 6 -15.21 55.56 -54.31
CA HIS A 6 -15.64 56.96 -54.43
C HIS A 6 -16.80 57.39 -53.56
N GLN A 7 -16.49 58.32 -52.68
CA GLN A 7 -16.59 59.81 -52.77
C GLN A 7 -18.02 60.37 -52.63
N SER A 8 -18.22 61.06 -51.55
CA SER A 8 -18.18 62.53 -51.29
C SER A 8 -19.22 63.37 -52.05
N HIS A 9 -19.91 64.21 -51.31
CA HIS A 9 -19.99 65.67 -51.48
C HIS A 9 -20.96 66.31 -50.51
N ASP A 10 -20.53 67.14 -49.62
CA ASP A 10 -20.67 68.58 -49.54
C ASP A 10 -21.92 69.26 -50.17
N GLY A 11 -22.45 70.19 -49.39
CA GLY A 11 -23.33 71.23 -49.89
C GLY A 11 -24.02 72.04 -48.77
N GLN A 12 -23.35 73.14 -48.49
CA GLN A 12 -23.82 74.29 -47.70
C GLN A 12 -25.03 74.96 -48.25
N ALA A 13 -25.65 75.70 -47.39
CA ALA A 13 -26.08 77.13 -47.49
C ALA A 13 -27.55 77.39 -47.30
N SER A 14 -27.79 78.13 -46.28
CA SER A 14 -28.36 79.49 -46.10
C SER A 14 -29.89 79.71 -46.35
N ALA A 15 -30.46 80.07 -45.30
CA ALA A 15 -30.91 81.39 -44.86
C ALA A 15 -32.40 81.81 -45.21
N GLN A 16 -33.01 82.31 -44.17
CA GLN A 16 -33.95 83.44 -44.12
C GLN A 16 -35.42 83.18 -44.08
N ASP A 17 -35.93 83.63 -42.92
CA ASP A 17 -37.12 84.44 -42.62
C ASP A 17 -38.52 83.94 -42.96
N ALA A 18 -39.28 83.72 -41.86
CA ALA A 18 -40.54 84.45 -41.70
C ALA A 18 -41.15 84.26 -40.30
N GLN A 19 -41.38 85.34 -39.69
CA GLN A 19 -42.18 85.57 -38.47
C GLN A 19 -43.57 84.96 -38.53
N GLY A 20 -43.99 84.24 -37.47
CA GLY A 20 -45.31 83.76 -37.27
C GLY A 20 -45.63 83.59 -35.79
N ASN A 21 -46.14 84.57 -35.19
CA ASN A 21 -46.68 84.75 -33.85
C ASN A 21 -47.77 83.70 -33.55
N ALA A 22 -47.62 82.84 -32.54
CA ALA A 22 -48.70 82.06 -31.93
C ALA A 22 -48.43 81.77 -30.46
N ALA A 23 -49.20 82.36 -29.66
CA ALA A 23 -49.62 82.22 -28.30
C ALA A 23 -48.96 81.09 -27.47
N HIS A 24 -48.29 81.53 -26.46
CA HIS A 24 -47.79 80.76 -25.30
C HIS A 24 -48.98 80.29 -24.48
N ASN A 25 -49.39 79.02 -24.57
CA ASN A 25 -50.20 78.36 -23.59
C ASN A 25 -49.24 77.71 -22.57
N GLU A 26 -49.02 78.40 -21.47
CA GLU A 26 -48.38 77.83 -20.28
C GLU A 26 -49.34 76.80 -19.65
N GLU A 27 -49.03 75.48 -19.85
CA GLU A 27 -49.56 74.44 -18.97
C GLU A 27 -48.98 74.65 -17.56
N PRO A 28 -49.80 74.59 -16.54
CA PRO A 28 -49.32 74.73 -15.17
C PRO A 28 -48.39 73.51 -14.81
N PRO A 29 -47.33 73.74 -14.08
CA PRO A 29 -46.39 72.67 -13.71
C PRO A 29 -47.13 71.62 -12.89
N LYS A 30 -47.10 70.33 -13.36
CA LYS A 30 -47.66 69.21 -12.63
C LYS A 30 -47.02 69.16 -11.24
N PRO A 31 -47.78 69.07 -10.15
CA PRO A 31 -47.25 69.06 -8.81
C PRO A 31 -46.39 67.85 -8.65
N SER A 32 -45.09 68.08 -8.30
CA SER A 32 -44.14 67.01 -8.03
C SER A 32 -44.69 66.06 -6.94
N PRO A 33 -44.69 64.72 -7.17
CA PRO A 33 -45.32 63.77 -6.23
C PRO A 33 -44.71 63.78 -4.81
N LEU A 34 -43.61 64.51 -4.63
CA LEU A 34 -42.91 64.66 -3.37
C LEU A 34 -43.53 65.64 -2.36
N LYS A 35 -44.59 66.39 -2.73
CA LYS A 35 -45.25 67.29 -1.79
C LYS A 35 -46.38 66.69 -0.99
N ASN A 36 -46.88 65.49 -1.31
CA ASN A 36 -47.91 64.81 -0.55
C ASN A 36 -47.27 64.15 0.72
N PRO A 37 -47.75 64.53 1.93
CA PRO A 37 -47.19 63.97 3.17
C PRO A 37 -47.38 62.47 3.28
N LYS A 38 -48.39 61.87 2.65
CA LYS A 38 -48.60 60.43 2.58
C LYS A 38 -47.58 59.75 1.69
N VAL A 39 -47.11 60.34 0.58
CA VAL A 39 -46.13 59.84 -0.34
C VAL A 39 -44.71 59.92 0.28
N LYS A 40 -44.43 61.02 1.00
CA LYS A 40 -43.17 61.09 1.78
C LYS A 40 -43.07 60.02 2.85
N TRP A 41 -44.19 59.79 3.56
CA TRP A 41 -44.21 58.74 4.62
C TRP A 41 -44.09 57.35 4.05
N THR A 42 -44.70 57.00 2.93
CA THR A 42 -44.56 55.75 2.22
C THR A 42 -43.11 55.55 1.70
N LEU A 43 -42.47 56.56 1.15
CA LEU A 43 -41.08 56.53 0.72
C LEU A 43 -40.12 56.33 1.89
N ILE A 44 -40.40 56.96 3.05
CA ILE A 44 -39.55 56.74 4.27
C ILE A 44 -39.73 55.30 4.80
N VAL A 45 -40.99 54.79 4.84
CA VAL A 45 -41.25 53.39 5.27
C VAL A 45 -40.62 52.38 4.32
N VAL A 46 -40.73 52.59 3.01
CA VAL A 46 -40.07 51.74 2.00
C VAL A 46 -38.55 51.84 2.13
N GLY A 47 -37.98 53.03 2.31
CA GLY A 47 -36.54 53.22 2.53
C GLY A 47 -36.05 52.51 3.80
N LEU A 48 -36.82 52.63 4.90
CA LEU A 48 -36.49 51.95 6.15
C LEU A 48 -36.57 50.42 6.01
N LEU A 49 -37.56 49.89 5.26
CA LEU A 49 -37.70 48.44 4.97
C LEU A 49 -36.51 47.94 4.14
N VAL A 50 -36.08 48.70 3.13
CA VAL A 50 -34.89 48.37 2.32
C VAL A 50 -33.64 48.36 3.17
N VAL A 51 -33.45 49.33 4.08
CA VAL A 51 -32.32 49.38 5.00
C VAL A 51 -32.34 48.17 5.96
N VAL A 52 -33.50 47.81 6.49
CA VAL A 52 -33.64 46.62 7.35
C VAL A 52 -33.33 45.33 6.56
N LEU A 53 -33.81 45.19 5.34
CA LEU A 53 -33.48 44.04 4.48
C LEU A 53 -32.00 43.99 4.15
N LEU A 54 -31.36 45.12 3.84
CA LEU A 54 -29.92 45.21 3.62
C LEU A 54 -29.12 44.85 4.89
N ALA A 55 -29.56 45.34 6.06
CA ALA A 55 -28.93 45.01 7.33
C ALA A 55 -29.06 43.52 7.66
N LEU A 56 -30.22 42.92 7.44
CA LEU A 56 -30.45 41.48 7.61
C LEU A 56 -29.62 40.68 6.60
N TRP A 57 -29.54 41.09 5.34
CA TRP A 57 -28.71 40.46 4.33
C TRP A 57 -27.20 40.54 4.69
N LEU A 58 -26.75 41.72 5.12
CA LEU A 58 -25.38 41.96 5.56
C LEU A 58 -25.04 41.11 6.80
N ALA A 59 -25.95 41.05 7.78
CA ALA A 59 -25.79 40.19 8.96
C ALA A 59 -25.72 38.73 8.57
N TYR A 60 -26.57 38.24 7.66
CA TYR A 60 -26.50 36.88 7.15
C TYR A 60 -25.18 36.60 6.42
N TYR A 61 -24.72 37.54 5.60
CA TYR A 61 -23.44 37.41 4.89
C TYR A 61 -22.26 37.37 5.86
N LEU A 62 -22.21 38.24 6.88
CA LEU A 62 -21.16 38.29 7.86
C LEU A 62 -21.11 37.05 8.79
N ILE A 63 -22.28 36.49 9.12
CA ILE A 63 -22.38 35.35 10.04
C ILE A 63 -22.18 34.01 9.32
N LYS A 64 -22.66 33.88 8.08
CA LYS A 64 -22.68 32.60 7.35
C LYS A 64 -21.89 32.66 6.04
N GLY A 65 -22.16 33.65 5.19
CA GLY A 65 -21.65 33.68 3.82
C GLY A 65 -20.13 33.65 3.70
N ARG A 66 -19.41 34.44 4.51
CA ARG A 66 -17.93 34.53 4.47
C ARG A 66 -17.21 33.27 4.92
N TYR A 67 -17.88 32.36 5.65
CA TYR A 67 -17.31 31.11 6.16
C TYR A 67 -17.62 29.90 5.27
N MET A 68 -18.49 30.04 4.29
CA MET A 68 -18.78 29.01 3.31
C MET A 68 -17.79 29.12 2.16
N GLN A 69 -16.90 28.15 2.01
CA GLN A 69 -15.90 28.13 0.95
C GLN A 69 -16.27 27.07 -0.08
N SER A 70 -16.49 27.48 -1.33
CA SER A 70 -16.85 26.56 -2.41
C SER A 70 -15.77 26.45 -3.48
N THR A 71 -15.72 25.30 -4.12
CA THR A 71 -14.91 25.05 -5.30
C THR A 71 -15.61 24.06 -6.24
N ASN A 72 -15.54 24.32 -7.53
CA ASN A 72 -15.95 23.42 -8.61
C ASN A 72 -14.78 22.61 -9.20
N ASN A 73 -13.56 22.84 -8.71
CA ASN A 73 -12.40 22.06 -9.10
C ASN A 73 -12.20 20.93 -8.10
N ALA A 74 -13.10 19.96 -8.16
CA ALA A 74 -13.09 18.81 -7.28
C ALA A 74 -13.53 17.56 -8.06
N TYR A 75 -12.87 16.45 -7.76
CA TYR A 75 -13.11 15.18 -8.44
C TYR A 75 -13.19 14.03 -7.45
N LEU A 76 -14.13 13.13 -7.71
CA LEU A 76 -14.20 11.85 -7.01
C LEU A 76 -12.98 11.00 -7.38
N GLN A 77 -12.37 10.37 -6.38
CA GLN A 77 -11.26 9.45 -6.53
C GLN A 77 -11.49 8.18 -5.72
N ALA A 78 -10.78 7.11 -6.10
CA ALA A 78 -10.71 5.87 -5.35
C ALA A 78 -9.29 5.32 -5.45
N ASP A 79 -8.83 4.65 -4.40
CA ASP A 79 -7.54 3.95 -4.39
C ASP A 79 -7.71 2.64 -5.15
N SER A 80 -7.66 2.73 -6.50
CA SER A 80 -7.79 1.58 -7.40
C SER A 80 -6.55 0.71 -7.37
N VAL A 81 -6.74 -0.61 -7.48
CA VAL A 81 -5.67 -1.60 -7.52
C VAL A 81 -5.50 -2.15 -8.93
N ALA A 82 -4.32 -1.93 -9.51
CA ALA A 82 -3.95 -2.56 -10.77
C ALA A 82 -3.64 -4.04 -10.54
N VAL A 83 -4.26 -4.91 -11.32
CA VAL A 83 -4.03 -6.35 -11.31
C VAL A 83 -3.00 -6.69 -12.38
N ALA A 84 -1.91 -7.31 -11.97
CA ALA A 84 -0.82 -7.76 -12.83
C ALA A 84 -0.38 -9.17 -12.42
N PRO A 85 -0.07 -10.07 -13.36
CA PRO A 85 0.44 -11.38 -13.06
C PRO A 85 1.87 -11.31 -12.52
N ARG A 86 2.24 -12.29 -11.69
CA ARG A 86 3.61 -12.47 -11.20
C ARG A 86 4.42 -13.40 -12.08
N VAL A 87 3.72 -14.21 -12.88
CA VAL A 87 4.29 -15.19 -13.79
C VAL A 87 3.91 -14.86 -15.24
N SER A 88 4.71 -15.30 -16.19
CA SER A 88 4.49 -15.06 -17.63
C SER A 88 3.81 -16.26 -18.29
N GLY A 89 2.94 -16.01 -19.26
CA GLY A 89 2.31 -17.09 -20.03
C GLY A 89 1.12 -16.65 -20.85
N TYR A 90 0.50 -17.58 -21.54
CA TYR A 90 -0.71 -17.31 -22.31
C TYR A 90 -1.95 -17.37 -21.44
N VAL A 91 -2.88 -16.45 -21.65
CA VAL A 91 -4.17 -16.45 -20.95
C VAL A 91 -5.05 -17.56 -21.51
N THR A 92 -5.42 -18.51 -20.67
CA THR A 92 -6.32 -19.62 -21.05
C THR A 92 -7.78 -19.27 -20.83
N LYS A 93 -8.09 -18.53 -19.77
CA LYS A 93 -9.45 -18.12 -19.41
C LYS A 93 -9.46 -16.73 -18.80
N VAL A 94 -10.49 -15.94 -19.12
CA VAL A 94 -10.85 -14.70 -18.42
C VAL A 94 -12.23 -14.94 -17.81
N MET A 95 -12.33 -14.85 -16.48
CA MET A 95 -13.52 -15.27 -15.70
C MET A 95 -14.43 -14.10 -15.32
N VAL A 96 -14.01 -12.86 -15.68
CA VAL A 96 -14.74 -11.64 -15.34
C VAL A 96 -14.98 -10.78 -16.57
N GLY A 97 -16.15 -10.17 -16.61
CA GLY A 97 -16.52 -9.19 -17.63
C GLY A 97 -16.13 -7.78 -17.28
N ASP A 98 -16.27 -6.85 -18.24
CA ASP A 98 -16.10 -5.42 -18.03
C ASP A 98 -17.18 -4.90 -17.08
N ASN A 99 -16.79 -4.01 -16.16
CA ASN A 99 -17.67 -3.39 -15.18
C ASN A 99 -18.32 -4.37 -14.18
N GLN A 100 -17.93 -5.62 -14.15
CA GLN A 100 -18.43 -6.61 -13.21
C GLN A 100 -17.94 -6.29 -11.77
N ILE A 101 -18.80 -6.51 -10.79
CA ILE A 101 -18.43 -6.45 -9.37
C ILE A 101 -17.78 -7.78 -9.01
N VAL A 102 -16.64 -7.70 -8.34
CA VAL A 102 -15.86 -8.85 -7.86
C VAL A 102 -15.63 -8.75 -6.36
N GLU A 103 -15.60 -9.91 -5.71
CA GLU A 103 -15.27 -10.02 -4.28
C GLU A 103 -13.77 -10.27 -4.09
N ALA A 104 -13.27 -10.03 -2.87
CA ALA A 104 -11.90 -10.40 -2.53
C ALA A 104 -11.73 -11.93 -2.60
N GLY A 105 -10.63 -12.39 -3.21
CA GLY A 105 -10.36 -13.81 -3.48
C GLY A 105 -11.03 -14.37 -4.74
N GLN A 106 -11.91 -13.63 -5.41
CA GLN A 106 -12.57 -14.12 -6.62
C GLN A 106 -11.56 -14.28 -7.77
N PRO A 107 -11.58 -15.42 -8.51
CA PRO A 107 -10.75 -15.63 -9.69
C PRO A 107 -11.08 -14.63 -10.79
N LEU A 108 -10.05 -14.03 -11.39
CA LEU A 108 -10.17 -13.04 -12.47
C LEU A 108 -9.76 -13.61 -13.82
N LEU A 109 -8.60 -14.23 -13.87
CA LEU A 109 -8.08 -14.86 -15.08
C LEU A 109 -7.14 -16.02 -14.73
N GLN A 110 -6.96 -16.94 -15.68
CA GLN A 110 -6.05 -18.08 -15.60
C GLN A 110 -5.01 -17.98 -16.71
N ILE A 111 -3.74 -18.09 -16.32
CA ILE A 111 -2.60 -18.28 -17.22
C ILE A 111 -2.37 -19.77 -17.42
N ASP A 112 -1.78 -20.17 -18.54
CA ASP A 112 -1.40 -21.57 -18.84
C ASP A 112 -0.40 -22.06 -17.77
N ASP A 113 -0.85 -23.02 -16.97
CA ASP A 113 -0.13 -23.55 -15.82
C ASP A 113 0.66 -24.84 -16.12
N ARG A 114 0.55 -25.40 -17.33
CA ARG A 114 1.14 -26.70 -17.68
C ARG A 114 2.64 -26.79 -17.43
N THR A 115 3.39 -25.75 -17.78
CA THR A 115 4.83 -25.70 -17.55
C THR A 115 5.17 -25.57 -16.07
N TYR A 116 4.40 -24.78 -15.32
CA TYR A 116 4.56 -24.60 -13.88
C TYR A 116 4.21 -25.87 -13.11
N GLN A 117 3.14 -26.57 -13.50
CA GLN A 117 2.78 -27.88 -12.94
C GLN A 117 3.85 -28.93 -13.20
N ALA A 118 4.43 -28.98 -14.41
CA ALA A 118 5.53 -29.89 -14.73
C ALA A 118 6.76 -29.59 -13.85
N THR A 119 7.09 -28.33 -13.61
CA THR A 119 8.17 -27.94 -12.72
C THR A 119 7.90 -28.34 -11.26
N LEU A 120 6.65 -28.19 -10.79
CA LEU A 120 6.25 -28.64 -9.46
C LEU A 120 6.40 -30.16 -9.32
N GLN A 121 5.91 -30.94 -10.29
CA GLN A 121 6.04 -32.39 -10.29
C GLN A 121 7.50 -32.84 -10.29
N GLN A 122 8.39 -32.13 -11.03
CA GLN A 122 9.82 -32.39 -11.01
C GLN A 122 10.43 -32.14 -9.62
N ALA A 123 10.06 -31.05 -8.97
CA ALA A 123 10.51 -30.72 -7.62
C ALA A 123 9.99 -31.72 -6.58
N GLU A 124 8.74 -32.16 -6.69
CA GLU A 124 8.16 -33.21 -5.83
C GLU A 124 8.87 -34.56 -6.00
N ALA A 125 9.24 -34.94 -7.24
CA ALA A 125 10.04 -36.12 -7.50
C ALA A 125 11.44 -36.02 -6.88
N ALA A 126 12.05 -34.81 -6.85
CA ALA A 126 13.30 -34.57 -6.19
C ALA A 126 13.21 -34.78 -4.67
N ILE A 127 12.12 -34.39 -4.01
CA ILE A 127 11.86 -34.68 -2.60
C ILE A 127 11.87 -36.20 -2.35
N ALA A 128 11.18 -36.98 -3.19
CA ALA A 128 11.14 -38.43 -3.07
C ALA A 128 12.54 -39.07 -3.22
N ALA A 129 13.35 -38.57 -4.15
CA ALA A 129 14.75 -39.02 -4.29
C ALA A 129 15.59 -38.71 -3.04
N ARG A 130 15.47 -37.49 -2.46
CA ARG A 130 16.19 -37.13 -1.22
C ARG A 130 15.70 -37.91 0.00
N GLN A 131 14.43 -38.30 0.05
CA GLN A 131 13.92 -39.20 1.08
C GLN A 131 14.53 -40.60 1.01
N ALA A 132 14.77 -41.10 -0.19
CA ALA A 132 15.53 -42.36 -0.38
C ALA A 132 16.96 -42.24 0.10
N ASP A 133 17.64 -41.09 -0.08
CA ASP A 133 18.96 -40.82 0.48
C ASP A 133 18.99 -40.91 2.02
N ILE A 134 17.93 -40.37 2.69
CA ILE A 134 17.78 -40.53 4.16
C ILE A 134 17.64 -42.00 4.54
N ALA A 135 16.83 -42.76 3.82
CA ALA A 135 16.65 -44.18 4.12
C ALA A 135 17.97 -44.96 3.98
N ALA A 136 18.74 -44.67 2.95
CA ALA A 136 20.07 -45.27 2.76
C ALA A 136 21.05 -44.84 3.87
N ALA A 137 21.11 -43.58 4.25
CA ALA A 137 21.96 -43.09 5.35
C ALA A 137 21.54 -43.69 6.70
N THR A 138 20.25 -43.86 6.95
CA THR A 138 19.73 -44.51 8.18
C THR A 138 20.14 -45.98 8.24
N ALA A 139 20.06 -46.72 7.14
CA ALA A 139 20.51 -48.09 7.07
C ALA A 139 22.04 -48.20 7.31
N ASN A 140 22.84 -47.25 6.81
CA ASN A 140 24.26 -47.17 7.08
C ASN A 140 24.55 -46.96 8.59
N VAL A 141 23.85 -46.02 9.25
CA VAL A 141 23.98 -45.83 10.72
C VAL A 141 23.70 -47.14 11.46
N SER A 142 22.62 -47.85 11.15
CA SER A 142 22.25 -49.12 11.75
C SER A 142 23.32 -50.21 11.54
N GLY A 143 23.93 -50.25 10.35
CA GLY A 143 25.09 -51.14 10.06
C GLY A 143 26.30 -50.84 10.95
N GLN A 144 26.63 -49.56 11.14
CA GLN A 144 27.73 -49.15 12.01
C GLN A 144 27.44 -49.41 13.49
N GLU A 145 26.18 -49.27 13.95
CA GLU A 145 25.76 -49.64 15.30
C GLU A 145 25.94 -51.13 15.56
N SER A 146 25.60 -51.98 14.59
CA SER A 146 25.82 -53.42 14.66
C SER A 146 27.33 -53.75 14.76
N SER A 147 28.17 -53.03 14.02
CA SER A 147 29.62 -53.16 14.08
C SER A 147 30.21 -52.77 15.45
N LEU A 148 29.62 -51.70 16.07
CA LEU A 148 30.00 -51.30 17.44
C LEU A 148 29.61 -52.36 18.47
N VAL A 149 28.45 -52.99 18.35
CA VAL A 149 28.01 -54.08 19.22
C VAL A 149 29.00 -55.28 19.15
N GLN A 150 29.45 -55.64 17.94
CA GLN A 150 30.44 -56.68 17.71
C GLN A 150 31.79 -56.29 18.37
N ALA A 151 32.29 -55.07 18.17
CA ALA A 151 33.52 -54.57 18.77
C ALA A 151 33.46 -54.57 20.30
N ARG A 152 32.34 -54.19 20.89
CA ARG A 152 32.11 -54.24 22.36
C ARG A 152 32.12 -55.63 22.89
N SER A 153 31.59 -56.60 22.15
CA SER A 153 31.68 -58.04 22.54
C SER A 153 33.11 -58.52 22.56
N GLN A 154 33.97 -58.08 21.63
CA GLN A 154 35.41 -58.36 21.62
C GLN A 154 36.11 -57.73 22.84
N VAL A 155 35.76 -56.48 23.22
CA VAL A 155 36.29 -55.85 24.45
C VAL A 155 35.94 -56.70 25.68
N THR A 156 34.68 -57.17 25.76
CA THR A 156 34.21 -58.00 26.89
C THR A 156 34.99 -59.30 26.98
N SER A 157 35.23 -59.99 25.87
CA SER A 157 36.04 -61.19 25.80
C SER A 157 37.51 -60.97 26.20
N ALA A 158 38.17 -59.94 25.64
CA ALA A 158 39.50 -59.55 25.98
C ALA A 158 39.69 -59.14 27.44
N ALA A 159 38.68 -58.41 27.98
CA ALA A 159 38.63 -58.03 29.41
C ALA A 159 38.59 -59.30 30.35
N ALA A 160 37.83 -60.32 29.95
CA ALA A 160 37.78 -61.57 30.69
C ALA A 160 39.10 -62.28 30.69
N SER A 161 39.76 -62.35 29.54
CA SER A 161 41.17 -62.94 29.40
C SER A 161 42.19 -62.17 30.21
N LEU A 162 42.13 -60.83 30.17
CA LEU A 162 43.00 -59.96 30.98
C LEU A 162 42.80 -60.19 32.48
N LYS A 163 41.52 -60.21 32.91
CA LYS A 163 41.20 -60.53 34.33
C LYS A 163 41.68 -61.86 34.77
N PHE A 164 41.59 -62.90 33.95
CA PHE A 164 42.15 -64.25 34.23
C PHE A 164 43.65 -64.19 34.36
N ALA A 165 44.40 -63.62 33.38
CA ALA A 165 45.85 -63.52 33.44
C ALA A 165 46.31 -62.70 34.67
N GLN A 166 45.61 -61.64 35.04
CA GLN A 166 45.89 -60.88 36.28
C GLN A 166 45.75 -61.73 37.53
N ALA A 167 44.67 -62.54 37.58
CA ALA A 167 44.45 -63.44 38.73
C ALA A 167 45.52 -64.55 38.86
N GLU A 168 45.96 -65.10 37.72
CA GLU A 168 47.04 -66.10 37.72
C GLU A 168 48.39 -65.52 38.20
N VAL A 169 48.79 -64.32 37.64
CA VAL A 169 50.00 -63.63 38.14
C VAL A 169 49.89 -63.35 39.64
N LYS A 170 48.72 -62.83 40.13
CA LYS A 170 48.52 -62.58 41.56
C LYS A 170 48.60 -63.84 42.42
N ARG A 171 48.13 -65.00 41.91
CA ARG A 171 48.11 -66.28 42.65
C ARG A 171 49.53 -66.83 42.74
N PHE A 172 50.32 -66.82 41.68
CA PHE A 172 51.61 -67.48 41.59
C PHE A 172 52.79 -66.60 42.03
N ALA A 173 52.66 -65.25 42.03
CA ALA A 173 53.72 -64.34 42.48
C ALA A 173 54.26 -64.67 43.91
N PRO A 174 53.40 -64.92 44.96
CA PRO A 174 53.92 -65.30 46.28
C PRO A 174 54.54 -66.69 46.33
N LEU A 175 54.07 -67.63 45.48
CA LEU A 175 54.64 -68.98 45.39
C LEU A 175 56.06 -68.97 44.81
N ALA A 176 56.27 -68.20 43.77
CA ALA A 176 57.60 -67.99 43.20
C ALA A 176 58.56 -67.31 44.20
N ALA A 177 58.07 -66.28 44.94
CA ALA A 177 58.87 -65.62 45.99
C ALA A 177 59.28 -66.56 47.17
N SER A 178 58.49 -67.59 47.44
CA SER A 178 58.78 -68.59 48.46
C SER A 178 59.63 -69.77 47.96
N GLY A 179 59.95 -69.81 46.66
CA GLY A 179 60.69 -70.92 46.04
C GLY A 179 59.81 -72.12 45.72
N ALA A 180 58.45 -72.06 45.92
CA ALA A 180 57.51 -73.14 45.64
C ALA A 180 57.14 -73.24 44.14
N ASP A 181 57.56 -72.24 43.31
CA ASP A 181 57.35 -72.21 41.87
C ASP A 181 58.65 -71.70 41.19
N THR A 182 58.79 -71.91 39.87
CA THR A 182 59.95 -71.49 39.12
C THR A 182 59.85 -70.02 38.64
N HIS A 183 61.00 -69.33 38.58
CA HIS A 183 61.06 -67.98 38.00
C HIS A 183 60.62 -67.94 36.52
N GLU A 184 60.96 -69.00 35.77
CA GLU A 184 60.55 -69.16 34.38
C GLU A 184 59.00 -69.17 34.21
N HIS A 185 58.30 -69.90 35.11
CA HIS A 185 56.83 -69.92 35.10
C HIS A 185 56.26 -68.55 35.43
N GLN A 186 56.80 -67.82 36.41
CA GLN A 186 56.40 -66.44 36.71
C GLN A 186 56.64 -65.52 35.56
N GLU A 187 57.75 -65.56 34.86
CA GLU A 187 58.00 -64.74 33.64
C GLU A 187 57.03 -65.08 32.52
N SER A 188 56.70 -66.35 32.30
CA SER A 188 55.73 -66.81 31.34
C SER A 188 54.38 -66.24 31.65
N LEU A 189 53.90 -66.22 32.92
CA LEU A 189 52.60 -65.57 33.32
C LEU A 189 52.63 -64.08 33.16
N GLN A 190 53.77 -63.40 33.39
CA GLN A 190 53.92 -61.98 33.12
C GLN A 190 53.83 -61.64 31.61
N HIS A 191 54.45 -62.46 30.77
CA HIS A 191 54.31 -62.32 29.31
C HIS A 191 52.92 -62.58 28.84
N GLU A 192 52.17 -63.54 29.44
CA GLU A 192 50.72 -63.75 29.13
C GLU A 192 49.87 -62.61 29.56
N LEU A 193 50.10 -62.04 30.75
CA LEU A 193 49.43 -60.82 31.19
C LEU A 193 49.67 -59.65 30.24
N ALA A 194 50.93 -59.42 29.84
CA ALA A 194 51.27 -58.33 28.89
C ALA A 194 50.53 -58.53 27.57
N ARG A 195 50.52 -59.80 27.06
CA ARG A 195 49.78 -60.13 25.81
C ARG A 195 48.30 -59.90 25.96
N ALA A 196 47.62 -60.33 27.06
CA ALA A 196 46.18 -60.15 27.32
C ALA A 196 45.84 -58.67 27.46
N ARG A 197 46.73 -57.88 28.08
CA ARG A 197 46.59 -56.44 28.17
C ARG A 197 46.62 -55.75 26.79
N ALA A 198 47.62 -56.10 25.97
CA ALA A 198 47.71 -55.56 24.61
C ALA A 198 46.50 -55.93 23.75
N GLN A 199 45.97 -57.15 23.91
CA GLN A 199 44.71 -57.56 23.24
C GLN A 199 43.49 -56.76 23.71
N TYR A 200 43.39 -56.49 25.01
CA TYR A 200 42.27 -55.64 25.56
C TYR A 200 42.37 -54.19 25.03
N ASP A 201 43.60 -53.62 25.08
CA ASP A 201 43.80 -52.25 24.60
C ASP A 201 43.49 -52.13 23.09
N ALA A 202 43.86 -53.14 22.29
CA ALA A 202 43.58 -53.22 20.85
C ALA A 202 42.06 -53.33 20.61
N ALA A 203 41.31 -54.18 21.36
CA ALA A 203 39.88 -54.32 21.25
C ALA A 203 39.15 -53.02 21.66
N GLN A 204 39.65 -52.32 22.70
CA GLN A 204 39.10 -51.03 23.12
C GLN A 204 39.30 -49.95 22.05
N ALA A 205 40.48 -49.91 21.43
CA ALA A 205 40.76 -48.99 20.31
C ALA A 205 39.84 -49.27 19.11
N GLN A 206 39.55 -50.53 18.80
CA GLN A 206 38.62 -50.92 17.74
C GLN A 206 37.19 -50.48 18.04
N ALA A 207 36.70 -50.66 19.30
CA ALA A 207 35.38 -50.21 19.71
C ALA A 207 35.27 -48.67 19.64
N LYS A 208 36.32 -47.94 20.01
CA LYS A 208 36.38 -46.48 19.86
C LYS A 208 36.36 -46.06 18.37
N GLY A 209 37.06 -46.78 17.51
CA GLY A 209 37.01 -46.54 16.06
C GLY A 209 35.62 -46.74 15.49
N ALA A 210 34.93 -47.84 15.88
CA ALA A 210 33.53 -48.07 15.48
C ALA A 210 32.57 -46.98 15.98
N GLN A 211 32.76 -46.45 17.20
CA GLN A 211 32.00 -45.32 17.72
C GLN A 211 32.23 -44.05 16.89
N SER A 212 33.45 -43.76 16.48
CA SER A 212 33.75 -42.60 15.62
C SER A 212 33.11 -42.77 14.24
N GLN A 213 33.02 -43.98 13.71
CA GLN A 213 32.36 -44.26 12.43
C GLN A 213 30.83 -43.99 12.50
N ILE A 214 30.17 -44.27 13.64
CA ILE A 214 28.77 -43.92 13.87
C ILE A 214 28.60 -42.40 13.84
N LEU A 215 29.49 -41.63 14.46
CA LEU A 215 29.40 -40.15 14.40
C LEU A 215 29.52 -39.62 12.97
N ALA A 216 30.42 -40.20 12.16
CA ALA A 216 30.57 -39.86 10.76
C ALA A 216 29.29 -40.20 9.95
N SER A 217 28.70 -41.39 10.19
CA SER A 217 27.45 -41.80 9.54
C SER A 217 26.24 -40.92 9.95
N ASN A 218 26.18 -40.48 11.21
CA ASN A 218 25.16 -39.53 11.68
C ASN A 218 25.32 -38.19 11.00
N ALA A 219 26.52 -37.67 10.79
CA ALA A 219 26.75 -36.45 10.03
C ALA A 219 26.25 -36.57 8.57
N GLN A 220 26.43 -37.76 7.95
CA GLN A 220 25.89 -38.02 6.61
C GLN A 220 24.35 -38.08 6.61
N LEU A 221 23.75 -38.63 7.66
CA LEU A 221 22.29 -38.61 7.83
C LEU A 221 21.76 -37.18 7.97
N GLU A 222 22.40 -36.34 8.78
CA GLU A 222 22.05 -34.92 8.90
C GLU A 222 22.18 -34.18 7.56
N GLN A 223 23.22 -34.46 6.79
CA GLN A 223 23.40 -33.91 5.44
C GLN A 223 22.24 -34.34 4.51
N ALA A 224 21.85 -35.60 4.53
CA ALA A 224 20.70 -36.09 3.74
C ALA A 224 19.40 -35.43 4.16
N GLN A 225 19.17 -35.23 5.48
CA GLN A 225 17.99 -34.49 6.00
C GLN A 225 17.99 -33.02 5.55
N ALA A 226 19.14 -32.35 5.53
CA ALA A 226 19.28 -31.01 4.98
C ALA A 226 18.93 -30.97 3.49
N GLY A 227 19.31 -32.01 2.74
CA GLY A 227 18.94 -32.16 1.33
C GLY A 227 17.44 -32.25 1.09
N VAL A 228 16.68 -32.94 1.96
CA VAL A 228 15.22 -32.98 1.89
C VAL A 228 14.62 -31.60 2.16
N LYS A 229 15.12 -30.87 3.16
CA LYS A 229 14.64 -29.51 3.45
C LYS A 229 14.83 -28.58 2.26
N GLN A 230 15.98 -28.67 1.58
CA GLN A 230 16.24 -27.90 0.37
C GLN A 230 15.25 -28.26 -0.74
N ALA A 231 15.07 -29.54 -1.06
CA ALA A 231 14.16 -29.98 -2.09
C ALA A 231 12.69 -29.59 -1.79
N THR A 232 12.31 -29.58 -0.50
CA THR A 232 10.97 -29.10 -0.08
C THR A 232 10.81 -27.62 -0.35
N ALA A 233 11.83 -26.80 -0.05
CA ALA A 233 11.77 -25.36 -0.34
C ALA A 233 11.68 -25.08 -1.86
N ASP A 234 12.39 -25.87 -2.68
CA ASP A 234 12.31 -25.76 -4.14
C ASP A 234 10.89 -26.13 -4.66
N ALA A 235 10.27 -27.16 -4.07
CA ALA A 235 8.91 -27.56 -4.40
C ALA A 235 7.87 -26.49 -3.95
N ASP A 236 8.05 -25.88 -2.78
CA ASP A 236 7.19 -24.81 -2.30
C ASP A 236 7.30 -23.59 -3.21
N GLN A 237 8.50 -23.25 -3.69
CA GLN A 237 8.67 -22.19 -4.68
C GLN A 237 7.92 -22.50 -6.00
N ALA A 238 8.03 -23.73 -6.49
CA ALA A 238 7.32 -24.18 -7.70
C ALA A 238 5.80 -24.15 -7.49
N ARG A 239 5.32 -24.51 -6.29
CA ARG A 239 3.88 -24.45 -5.93
C ARG A 239 3.35 -23.02 -5.96
N VAL A 240 4.08 -22.06 -5.38
CA VAL A 240 3.73 -20.62 -5.46
C VAL A 240 3.65 -20.15 -6.90
N ALA A 241 4.55 -20.62 -7.78
CA ALA A 241 4.49 -20.27 -9.20
C ALA A 241 3.23 -20.83 -9.89
N VAL A 242 2.76 -22.02 -9.52
CA VAL A 242 1.48 -22.59 -9.99
C VAL A 242 0.30 -21.76 -9.45
N GLU A 243 0.31 -21.40 -8.15
CA GLU A 243 -0.75 -20.58 -7.57
C GLU A 243 -0.84 -19.19 -8.24
N ASP A 244 0.30 -18.59 -8.55
CA ASP A 244 0.39 -17.30 -9.24
C ASP A 244 -0.11 -17.32 -10.70
N THR A 245 -0.38 -18.51 -11.28
CA THR A 245 -1.05 -18.62 -12.59
C THR A 245 -2.54 -18.28 -12.52
N LEU A 246 -3.17 -18.41 -11.35
CA LEU A 246 -4.55 -18.03 -11.11
C LEU A 246 -4.59 -16.66 -10.45
N LEU A 247 -4.87 -15.60 -11.23
CA LEU A 247 -5.00 -14.26 -10.70
C LEU A 247 -6.35 -14.10 -10.02
N THR A 248 -6.31 -13.64 -8.76
CA THR A 248 -7.49 -13.36 -7.94
C THR A 248 -7.55 -11.89 -7.54
N SER A 249 -8.76 -11.39 -7.30
CA SER A 249 -8.95 -10.04 -6.77
C SER A 249 -8.49 -9.98 -5.32
N ARG A 250 -7.71 -8.96 -4.96
CA ARG A 250 -7.27 -8.73 -3.56
C ARG A 250 -8.25 -7.91 -2.76
N ILE A 251 -9.18 -7.22 -3.44
CA ILE A 251 -10.17 -6.33 -2.83
C ILE A 251 -11.53 -6.54 -3.46
N ARG A 252 -12.59 -6.18 -2.75
CA ARG A 252 -13.92 -6.05 -3.32
C ARG A 252 -14.01 -4.77 -4.14
N GLY A 253 -14.49 -4.86 -5.39
CA GLY A 253 -14.62 -3.68 -6.25
C GLY A 253 -15.24 -3.99 -7.61
N ARG A 254 -15.23 -3.00 -8.49
CA ARG A 254 -15.67 -3.14 -9.87
C ARG A 254 -14.47 -3.24 -10.80
N VAL A 255 -14.51 -4.16 -11.74
CA VAL A 255 -13.50 -4.31 -12.81
C VAL A 255 -13.58 -3.09 -13.73
N GLY A 256 -12.48 -2.41 -13.92
CA GLY A 256 -12.32 -1.31 -14.87
C GLY A 256 -11.08 -1.52 -15.72
N ASP A 257 -11.03 -0.89 -16.89
CA ASP A 257 -9.88 -0.89 -17.81
C ASP A 257 -9.29 -2.29 -18.03
N LYS A 258 -10.17 -3.25 -18.39
CA LYS A 258 -9.75 -4.61 -18.72
C LYS A 258 -9.19 -4.64 -20.13
N THR A 259 -7.88 -4.86 -20.26
CA THR A 259 -7.15 -4.90 -21.53
C THR A 259 -6.82 -6.33 -21.97
N VAL A 260 -7.00 -7.31 -21.09
CA VAL A 260 -6.62 -8.71 -21.32
C VAL A 260 -7.67 -9.49 -22.10
N GLN A 261 -7.20 -10.34 -23.01
CA GLN A 261 -8.02 -11.26 -23.79
C GLN A 261 -7.48 -12.70 -23.70
N VAL A 262 -8.37 -13.68 -23.92
CA VAL A 262 -7.98 -15.10 -24.02
C VAL A 262 -7.06 -15.32 -25.22
N GLY A 263 -5.98 -16.07 -25.02
CA GLY A 263 -4.94 -16.30 -26.03
C GLY A 263 -3.83 -15.25 -26.06
N GLN A 264 -3.96 -14.18 -25.30
CA GLN A 264 -2.91 -13.15 -25.21
C GLN A 264 -1.75 -13.64 -24.33
N PHE A 265 -0.52 -13.32 -24.72
CA PHE A 265 0.66 -13.51 -23.87
C PHE A 265 0.81 -12.37 -22.88
N LEU A 266 0.99 -12.69 -21.61
CA LEU A 266 1.25 -11.73 -20.54
C LEU A 266 2.66 -11.94 -19.99
N GLY A 267 3.41 -10.84 -19.85
CA GLY A 267 4.63 -10.82 -19.07
C GLY A 267 4.34 -10.54 -17.60
N ALA A 268 5.22 -10.98 -16.71
CA ALA A 268 5.13 -10.61 -15.29
C ALA A 268 5.12 -9.09 -15.12
N GLY A 269 4.24 -8.56 -14.26
CA GLY A 269 4.05 -7.13 -14.03
C GLY A 269 3.20 -6.38 -15.07
N THR A 270 2.75 -7.03 -16.16
CA THR A 270 1.88 -6.39 -17.16
C THR A 270 0.50 -6.13 -16.56
N ARG A 271 0.04 -4.87 -16.59
CA ARG A 271 -1.30 -4.52 -16.11
C ARG A 271 -2.37 -5.15 -16.99
N THR A 272 -3.28 -5.91 -16.39
CA THR A 272 -4.35 -6.63 -17.11
C THR A 272 -5.71 -5.97 -16.95
N MET A 273 -6.00 -5.49 -15.77
CA MET A 273 -7.22 -4.78 -15.40
C MET A 273 -7.01 -3.97 -14.13
N THR A 274 -7.97 -3.15 -13.78
CA THR A 274 -7.96 -2.35 -12.55
C THR A 274 -9.20 -2.68 -11.73
N ILE A 275 -9.05 -2.90 -10.43
CA ILE A 275 -10.17 -3.07 -9.50
C ILE A 275 -10.40 -1.76 -8.76
N VAL A 276 -11.58 -1.19 -8.92
CA VAL A 276 -11.99 0.08 -8.31
C VAL A 276 -12.89 -0.21 -7.12
N PRO A 277 -12.47 0.08 -5.87
CA PRO A 277 -13.28 -0.12 -4.69
C PRO A 277 -14.43 0.89 -4.66
N GLN A 278 -15.67 0.41 -4.53
CA GLN A 278 -16.85 1.28 -4.46
C GLN A 278 -17.10 1.85 -3.05
N GLN A 279 -16.54 1.23 -2.03
CA GLN A 279 -16.77 1.63 -0.63
C GLN A 279 -15.82 2.72 -0.14
N SER A 280 -14.68 2.91 -0.80
CA SER A 280 -13.60 3.81 -0.38
C SER A 280 -13.47 5.02 -1.31
N LEU A 281 -14.61 5.57 -1.74
CA LEU A 281 -14.63 6.80 -2.52
C LEU A 281 -14.29 8.01 -1.63
N TYR A 282 -13.40 8.84 -2.09
CA TYR A 282 -13.07 10.12 -1.50
C TYR A 282 -13.03 11.19 -2.57
N LEU A 283 -13.02 12.40 -2.14
CA LEU A 283 -13.01 13.58 -2.98
C LEU A 283 -11.69 14.33 -2.79
N VAL A 284 -11.09 14.75 -3.88
CA VAL A 284 -10.00 15.72 -3.87
C VAL A 284 -10.52 17.03 -4.43
N ALA A 285 -10.65 18.02 -3.53
CA ALA A 285 -11.12 19.36 -3.86
C ALA A 285 -9.95 20.34 -3.81
N ASN A 286 -9.73 21.05 -4.92
CA ASN A 286 -8.63 22.00 -5.07
C ASN A 286 -9.14 23.40 -4.71
N PHE A 287 -8.92 23.84 -3.48
CA PHE A 287 -9.27 25.18 -3.02
C PHE A 287 -8.16 26.18 -3.30
N LYS A 288 -8.49 27.43 -3.50
CA LYS A 288 -7.52 28.51 -3.60
C LYS A 288 -6.81 28.70 -2.26
N GLU A 289 -5.54 29.06 -2.26
CA GLU A 289 -4.76 29.36 -1.06
C GLU A 289 -5.47 30.33 -0.10
N THR A 290 -6.18 31.32 -0.66
CA THR A 290 -6.96 32.30 0.10
C THR A 290 -8.18 31.73 0.84
N GLN A 291 -8.64 30.53 0.45
CA GLN A 291 -9.82 29.86 1.03
C GLN A 291 -9.44 28.86 2.14
N VAL A 292 -8.22 28.35 2.13
CA VAL A 292 -7.80 27.23 2.99
C VAL A 292 -7.45 27.67 4.42
N GLY A 293 -7.22 28.98 4.65
CA GLY A 293 -6.74 29.51 5.94
C GLY A 293 -7.55 29.07 7.17
N LEU A 294 -8.87 28.89 7.01
CA LEU A 294 -9.78 28.43 8.06
C LEU A 294 -10.20 26.97 7.94
N MET A 295 -9.67 26.20 6.97
CA MET A 295 -10.00 24.80 6.83
C MET A 295 -9.24 23.95 7.82
N ARG A 296 -9.95 23.01 8.45
CA ARG A 296 -9.37 22.07 9.43
C ARG A 296 -9.98 20.68 9.24
N PRO A 297 -9.24 19.60 9.48
CA PRO A 297 -9.79 18.24 9.51
C PRO A 297 -11.02 18.14 10.41
N GLY A 298 -12.02 17.37 9.97
CA GLY A 298 -13.29 17.17 10.69
C GLY A 298 -14.40 18.14 10.32
N GLN A 299 -14.13 19.24 9.60
CA GLN A 299 -15.17 20.19 9.18
C GLN A 299 -16.14 19.55 8.19
N PRO A 300 -17.45 19.89 8.29
CA PRO A 300 -18.46 19.36 7.38
C PRO A 300 -18.34 20.01 5.99
N ALA A 301 -18.56 19.19 4.98
CA ALA A 301 -18.62 19.60 3.59
C ALA A 301 -19.93 19.13 2.96
N GLU A 302 -20.55 19.98 2.17
CA GLU A 302 -21.67 19.68 1.30
C GLU A 302 -21.12 19.44 -0.11
N ILE A 303 -21.52 18.33 -0.73
CA ILE A 303 -21.00 17.85 -2.02
C ILE A 303 -22.18 17.72 -2.97
N GLU A 304 -22.13 18.41 -4.07
CA GLU A 304 -23.10 18.30 -5.16
C GLU A 304 -22.40 17.65 -6.36
N VAL A 305 -22.93 16.51 -6.80
CA VAL A 305 -22.37 15.74 -7.90
C VAL A 305 -23.15 16.07 -9.17
N ASP A 306 -22.47 16.49 -10.23
CA ASP A 306 -23.11 16.90 -11.48
C ASP A 306 -24.02 15.80 -12.07
N ALA A 307 -23.61 14.53 -11.90
CA ALA A 307 -24.39 13.38 -12.36
C ALA A 307 -25.65 13.07 -11.52
N LEU A 308 -25.76 13.65 -10.32
CA LEU A 308 -26.89 13.47 -9.40
C LEU A 308 -27.53 14.84 -9.12
N SER A 309 -27.95 15.52 -10.16
CA SER A 309 -28.52 16.89 -10.07
C SER A 309 -29.58 17.01 -8.96
N GLY A 310 -29.37 17.94 -8.04
CA GLY A 310 -30.26 18.20 -6.90
C GLY A 310 -30.09 17.29 -5.69
N VAL A 311 -29.14 16.32 -5.72
CA VAL A 311 -28.82 15.48 -4.57
C VAL A 311 -27.59 16.05 -3.88
N LYS A 312 -27.75 16.47 -2.63
CA LYS A 312 -26.67 16.96 -1.79
C LYS A 312 -26.12 15.83 -0.92
N LEU A 313 -24.91 15.44 -1.19
CA LEU A 313 -24.17 14.49 -0.36
C LEU A 313 -23.41 15.24 0.74
N HIS A 314 -23.16 14.56 1.84
CA HIS A 314 -22.41 15.11 2.95
C HIS A 314 -21.01 14.49 2.98
N GLY A 315 -20.05 15.28 3.42
CA GLY A 315 -18.67 14.83 3.62
C GLY A 315 -18.03 15.49 4.83
N LYS A 316 -16.83 15.05 5.14
CA LYS A 316 -15.98 15.68 6.16
C LYS A 316 -14.57 15.81 5.63
N ILE A 317 -13.92 16.94 5.91
CA ILE A 317 -12.50 17.10 5.61
C ILE A 317 -11.72 16.03 6.36
N GLU A 318 -10.94 15.24 5.62
CA GLU A 318 -10.06 14.22 6.18
C GLU A 318 -8.66 14.79 6.41
N SER A 319 -8.11 15.44 5.40
CA SER A 319 -6.77 16.04 5.46
C SER A 319 -6.61 17.16 4.43
N LEU A 320 -5.63 18.01 4.68
CA LEU A 320 -5.16 19.01 3.73
C LEU A 320 -3.78 18.57 3.22
N SER A 321 -3.52 18.79 1.94
CA SER A 321 -2.19 18.54 1.37
C SER A 321 -1.14 19.43 2.04
N PRO A 322 0.07 18.91 2.34
CA PRO A 322 1.17 19.70 2.93
C PRO A 322 1.81 20.68 1.93
N GLY A 323 1.39 20.67 0.67
CA GLY A 323 1.90 21.56 -0.37
C GLY A 323 0.85 21.85 -1.44
N THR A 324 1.16 22.84 -2.29
CA THR A 324 0.32 23.22 -3.43
C THR A 324 0.41 22.18 -4.56
N GLY A 325 -0.60 22.15 -5.42
CA GLY A 325 -0.58 21.25 -6.58
C GLY A 325 0.60 21.48 -7.53
N SER A 326 1.09 22.71 -7.64
CA SER A 326 2.27 23.06 -8.44
C SER A 326 3.58 22.54 -7.85
N GLN A 327 3.69 22.46 -6.52
CA GLN A 327 4.88 21.92 -5.83
C GLN A 327 5.08 20.43 -6.07
N PHE A 328 3.98 19.68 -6.22
CA PHE A 328 4.00 18.23 -6.43
C PHE A 328 3.78 17.83 -7.90
N ALA A 329 3.71 18.81 -8.81
CA ALA A 329 3.60 18.52 -10.24
C ALA A 329 4.91 17.98 -10.80
N LEU A 330 4.84 16.97 -11.66
CA LEU A 330 5.99 16.42 -12.40
C LEU A 330 6.72 17.48 -13.26
N LEU A 331 5.96 18.44 -13.79
CA LEU A 331 6.46 19.58 -14.53
C LEU A 331 5.87 20.84 -13.86
N PRO A 332 6.63 21.52 -12.99
CA PRO A 332 6.19 22.78 -12.41
C PRO A 332 5.93 23.81 -13.53
N PRO A 333 4.84 24.58 -13.46
CA PRO A 333 4.58 25.62 -14.42
C PRO A 333 5.63 26.72 -14.29
N GLU A 334 6.55 26.81 -15.26
CA GLU A 334 7.49 27.91 -15.38
C GLU A 334 6.90 29.02 -16.26
N ASN A 335 7.02 30.26 -15.83
CA ASN A 335 6.62 31.41 -16.61
C ASN A 335 7.64 31.65 -17.76
N ALA A 336 7.24 31.38 -18.99
CA ALA A 336 8.07 31.51 -20.19
C ALA A 336 8.60 32.93 -20.41
N THR A 337 8.06 33.95 -19.73
CA THR A 337 8.42 35.38 -19.95
C THR A 337 9.41 35.95 -18.92
N GLY A 338 9.88 35.14 -17.94
CA GLY A 338 10.83 35.59 -16.93
C GLY A 338 10.29 36.62 -15.90
N ASN A 339 9.05 37.07 -16.04
CA ASN A 339 8.41 37.98 -15.09
C ASN A 339 7.70 37.21 -13.98
N PHE A 340 7.96 37.56 -12.72
CA PHE A 340 7.26 36.99 -11.60
C PHE A 340 5.84 37.53 -11.51
N THR A 341 4.85 36.70 -11.89
CA THR A 341 3.44 36.99 -11.67
C THR A 341 2.95 36.15 -10.49
N LYS A 342 2.37 36.79 -9.47
CA LYS A 342 1.74 36.10 -8.33
C LYS A 342 0.48 35.39 -8.80
N VAL A 343 0.57 34.08 -9.07
CA VAL A 343 -0.59 33.23 -9.38
C VAL A 343 -1.09 32.60 -8.10
N VAL A 344 -2.41 32.71 -7.85
CA VAL A 344 -3.07 32.08 -6.71
C VAL A 344 -2.95 30.55 -6.84
N GLN A 345 -2.23 29.97 -5.90
CA GLN A 345 -2.02 28.52 -5.85
C GLN A 345 -3.28 27.78 -5.38
N ARG A 346 -3.37 26.49 -5.76
CA ARG A 346 -4.44 25.61 -5.27
C ARG A 346 -3.89 24.55 -4.35
N ILE A 347 -4.58 24.30 -3.25
CA ILE A 347 -4.22 23.31 -2.24
C ILE A 347 -5.25 22.19 -2.32
N PRO A 348 -4.83 20.94 -2.58
CA PRO A 348 -5.72 19.77 -2.55
C PRO A 348 -6.19 19.49 -1.12
N VAL A 349 -7.50 19.36 -0.96
CA VAL A 349 -8.15 18.98 0.30
C VAL A 349 -8.86 17.65 0.09
N ARG A 350 -8.49 16.64 0.89
CA ARG A 350 -9.13 15.32 0.86
C ARG A 350 -10.37 15.35 1.74
N ILE A 351 -11.49 14.95 1.17
CA ILE A 351 -12.79 14.95 1.82
C ILE A 351 -13.38 13.55 1.72
N ARG A 352 -13.75 12.98 2.87
CA ARG A 352 -14.45 11.71 2.93
C ARG A 352 -15.90 11.90 2.56
N VAL A 353 -16.38 11.12 1.60
CA VAL A 353 -17.78 11.17 1.13
C VAL A 353 -18.64 10.24 1.99
N LEU A 354 -19.73 10.78 2.54
CA LEU A 354 -20.72 10.03 3.29
C LEU A 354 -21.94 9.83 2.35
N ALA A 355 -21.87 8.78 1.54
CA ALA A 355 -22.92 8.43 0.60
C ALA A 355 -23.65 7.15 1.04
N GLY A 356 -24.96 7.10 0.86
CA GLY A 356 -25.74 5.88 1.01
C GLY A 356 -25.50 4.88 -0.13
N ASP A 357 -25.94 3.64 0.02
CA ASP A 357 -25.66 2.57 -0.93
C ASP A 357 -26.20 2.84 -2.34
N GLU A 358 -27.35 3.49 -2.47
CA GLU A 358 -27.92 3.84 -3.78
C GLU A 358 -27.07 4.88 -4.52
N ALA A 359 -26.61 5.91 -3.82
CA ALA A 359 -25.71 6.91 -4.41
C ALA A 359 -24.38 6.28 -4.81
N ARG A 360 -23.83 5.37 -4.02
CA ARG A 360 -22.57 4.67 -4.32
C ARG A 360 -22.62 3.82 -5.59
N LYS A 361 -23.78 3.33 -5.99
CA LYS A 361 -23.93 2.58 -7.25
C LYS A 361 -23.67 3.43 -8.48
N VAL A 362 -23.95 4.73 -8.38
CA VAL A 362 -23.82 5.70 -9.49
C VAL A 362 -22.47 6.41 -9.45
N LEU A 363 -21.91 6.62 -8.25
CA LEU A 363 -20.66 7.35 -8.07
C LEU A 363 -19.48 6.56 -8.61
N VAL A 364 -18.73 7.15 -9.53
CA VAL A 364 -17.50 6.57 -10.08
C VAL A 364 -16.34 7.57 -9.97
N PRO A 365 -15.10 7.10 -9.79
CA PRO A 365 -13.93 7.96 -9.83
C PRO A 365 -13.84 8.74 -11.14
N GLY A 366 -13.38 9.99 -11.06
CA GLY A 366 -13.29 10.89 -12.20
C GLY A 366 -14.49 11.82 -12.39
N MET A 367 -15.61 11.59 -11.67
CA MET A 367 -16.75 12.52 -11.71
C MET A 367 -16.39 13.86 -11.12
N SER A 368 -16.80 14.94 -11.80
CA SER A 368 -16.71 16.31 -11.32
C SER A 368 -17.78 16.58 -10.28
N VAL A 369 -17.43 17.39 -9.30
CA VAL A 369 -18.33 17.75 -8.20
C VAL A 369 -18.09 19.19 -7.76
N GLU A 370 -19.13 19.82 -7.24
CA GLU A 370 -19.00 21.08 -6.51
C GLU A 370 -19.00 20.80 -5.01
N VAL A 371 -18.10 21.46 -4.29
CA VAL A 371 -17.95 21.27 -2.84
C VAL A 371 -18.00 22.57 -2.13
N THR A 372 -18.82 22.62 -1.09
CA THR A 372 -18.91 23.73 -0.16
C THR A 372 -18.55 23.28 1.24
N VAL A 373 -17.49 23.87 1.81
CA VAL A 373 -17.01 23.59 3.17
C VAL A 373 -17.47 24.66 4.13
N ASP A 374 -17.97 24.24 5.29
CA ASP A 374 -18.32 25.13 6.39
C ASP A 374 -17.15 25.29 7.36
N THR A 375 -16.52 26.47 7.31
CA THR A 375 -15.32 26.78 8.11
C THR A 375 -15.62 27.53 9.43
N ARG A 376 -16.90 27.65 9.83
CA ARG A 376 -17.31 28.40 11.03
C ARG A 376 -16.67 27.88 12.33
N SER A 377 -16.38 26.61 12.42
CA SER A 377 -15.72 25.99 13.58
C SER A 377 -14.30 26.50 13.83
N ALA A 378 -13.69 27.14 12.85
CA ALA A 378 -12.32 27.67 12.95
C ALA A 378 -12.26 29.21 12.85
N LYS A 379 -13.40 29.91 13.08
CA LYS A 379 -13.47 31.39 12.99
C LYS A 379 -12.38 32.11 13.80
N ASP A 380 -12.04 31.56 14.97
CA ASP A 380 -11.04 32.15 15.88
C ASP A 380 -9.61 31.70 15.58
N ALA A 381 -9.39 30.86 14.56
CA ALA A 381 -8.06 30.34 14.24
C ALA A 381 -7.09 31.44 13.74
N LYS A 382 -7.61 32.43 13.04
CA LYS A 382 -6.81 33.57 12.56
C LYS A 382 -6.32 34.41 13.73
N GLN A 383 -7.22 34.74 14.64
CA GLN A 383 -6.88 35.52 15.83
C GLN A 383 -5.86 34.80 16.70
N ARG A 384 -6.00 33.48 16.90
CA ARG A 384 -5.01 32.67 17.63
C ARG A 384 -3.65 32.67 16.97
N ALA A 385 -3.59 32.62 15.65
CA ALA A 385 -2.32 32.66 14.91
C ALA A 385 -1.64 34.04 15.00
N GLU A 386 -2.41 35.12 15.00
CA GLU A 386 -1.91 36.49 15.23
C GLU A 386 -1.35 36.64 16.66
N GLU A 387 -2.11 36.22 17.68
CA GLU A 387 -1.67 36.21 19.07
C GLU A 387 -0.39 35.39 19.33
N GLU A 388 -0.28 34.25 18.65
CA GLU A 388 0.91 33.37 18.71
C GLU A 388 2.12 34.05 18.06
N SER A 389 1.92 34.66 16.88
CA SER A 389 2.98 35.44 16.20
C SER A 389 3.50 36.56 17.06
N ASP A 390 2.61 37.33 17.72
CA ASP A 390 2.99 38.43 18.60
C ASP A 390 3.76 37.92 19.82
N ARG A 391 3.39 36.79 20.40
CA ARG A 391 4.15 36.13 21.49
C ARG A 391 5.54 35.72 21.06
N VAL A 392 5.68 35.09 19.87
CA VAL A 392 6.99 34.68 19.33
C VAL A 392 7.89 35.92 19.12
N GLN A 393 7.36 37.01 18.53
CA GLN A 393 8.11 38.23 18.34
C GLN A 393 8.52 38.89 19.69
N ALA A 394 7.64 38.85 20.68
CA ALA A 394 7.97 39.36 22.00
C ALA A 394 9.09 38.55 22.68
N GLN A 395 9.09 37.21 22.49
CA GLN A 395 10.15 36.33 22.99
C GLN A 395 11.50 36.56 22.29
N GLU A 396 11.49 36.79 20.96
CA GLU A 396 12.73 37.12 20.23
C GLU A 396 13.31 38.46 20.59
N ARG A 397 12.47 39.46 20.88
CA ARG A 397 12.93 40.79 21.36
C ARG A 397 13.48 40.77 22.79
N ALA A 398 13.13 39.73 23.57
CA ALA A 398 13.61 39.56 24.97
C ALA A 398 14.88 38.70 25.06
N ARG A 399 15.34 38.14 23.95
CA ARG A 399 16.64 37.45 23.81
C ARG A 399 17.68 38.39 23.21
#